data_3a6fe71d83be6f6ce5a2be5525da17ab
#
_entry.id   3a6fe71d83be6f6ce5a2be5525da17ab
#
_cell.length_a   1.000
_cell.length_b   1.000
_cell.length_c   1.000
_cell.angle_alpha   90.00
_cell.angle_beta   90.00
_cell.angle_gamma   90.00
#
_symmetry.space_group_name_H-M   'P 1'
#
loop_
_entity.id
_entity.type
_entity.pdbx_description
1 polymer ?
#
loop_
_entity_poly.entity_id
_entity_poly.type
_entity_poly.pdbx_seq_one_letter_code
_entity_poly.pdbx_strand_id
1 'polypeptide(L)'
;MSFKKKYPWIQLAGHAGSFKAAANGRILKKHCESEQRCLDRLMADVLKPFVPAYHGDVVKDGERYNQMDDLLAAFDSPCVMDCKMGVRTYLEEELTKARKKPSLRKDMYQKMIEVDPDAPTEEEKAQRAVTKPRYMQWRETISSTATLGFRIEGIKKEDGSVNRDFKKTKTREQVTEAFREFTKGNRNILIAYRDRLKDIRATLEVSPFFKCHEVIGSSLLFIHDQKEQAKVWMIDFGKTTPLPEGQTLQHNVPWQEGNREDGYLSGLNNLIDILTEMCQGAPLA
;
A
#
# COMPACT_ATOMS: atom_id res chain seq x y z
N MET A 1 -15.95 -24.48 -4.77
CA MET A 1 -14.95 -23.52 -4.23
C MET A 1 -15.46 -22.10 -4.37
N SER A 2 -15.55 -21.40 -3.25
CA SER A 2 -15.99 -20.02 -3.29
C SER A 2 -14.94 -19.16 -4.00
N PHE A 3 -15.36 -18.45 -5.02
CA PHE A 3 -14.53 -17.54 -5.80
C PHE A 3 -13.84 -16.49 -4.91
N LYS A 4 -14.51 -16.07 -3.83
CA LYS A 4 -14.01 -15.07 -2.88
C LYS A 4 -12.77 -15.51 -2.10
N LYS A 5 -12.52 -16.82 -1.96
CA LYS A 5 -11.33 -17.32 -1.25
C LYS A 5 -10.05 -17.28 -2.09
N LYS A 6 -10.17 -17.18 -3.42
CA LYS A 6 -9.03 -17.19 -4.34
C LYS A 6 -8.31 -15.84 -4.45
N TYR A 7 -9.04 -14.70 -4.21
CA TYR A 7 -8.51 -13.36 -4.45
C TYR A 7 -8.82 -12.41 -3.28
N PRO A 8 -8.42 -12.76 -2.01
CA PRO A 8 -8.79 -11.94 -0.86
C PRO A 8 -8.23 -10.51 -0.90
N TRP A 9 -7.09 -10.28 -1.51
CA TRP A 9 -6.49 -8.95 -1.57
C TRP A 9 -7.28 -7.96 -2.44
N ILE A 10 -8.11 -8.43 -3.36
CA ILE A 10 -9.04 -7.59 -4.13
C ILE A 10 -9.94 -6.80 -3.18
N GLN A 11 -10.43 -7.46 -2.13
CA GLN A 11 -11.32 -6.84 -1.15
C GLN A 11 -10.59 -5.84 -0.26
N LEU A 12 -9.30 -6.07 0.05
CA LEU A 12 -8.50 -5.15 0.84
C LEU A 12 -8.17 -3.88 0.07
N ALA A 13 -7.92 -3.99 -1.23
CA ALA A 13 -7.62 -2.85 -2.08
C ALA A 13 -8.78 -1.84 -2.20
N GLY A 14 -9.98 -2.19 -1.74
CA GLY A 14 -11.14 -1.29 -1.77
C GLY A 14 -11.66 -0.96 -3.17
N HIS A 15 -11.18 -1.67 -4.20
CA HIS A 15 -11.48 -1.43 -5.61
C HIS A 15 -12.22 -2.62 -6.20
N ALA A 16 -13.34 -3.01 -5.58
CA ALA A 16 -14.06 -4.23 -5.91
C ALA A 16 -14.41 -4.40 -7.40
N GLY A 17 -14.62 -3.29 -8.12
CA GLY A 17 -14.89 -3.30 -9.55
C GLY A 17 -13.65 -3.34 -10.44
N SER A 18 -12.45 -3.26 -9.85
CA SER A 18 -11.19 -3.10 -10.60
C SER A 18 -10.50 -4.41 -10.94
N PHE A 19 -10.93 -5.52 -10.35
CA PHE A 19 -10.26 -6.82 -10.50
C PHE A 19 -11.19 -7.88 -11.02
N LYS A 20 -10.64 -8.79 -11.84
CA LYS A 20 -11.32 -10.00 -12.29
C LYS A 20 -10.37 -11.19 -12.25
N ALA A 21 -10.93 -12.38 -12.06
CA ALA A 21 -10.14 -13.60 -12.16
C ALA A 21 -9.74 -13.87 -13.60
N ALA A 22 -8.58 -14.48 -13.77
CA ALA A 22 -8.12 -15.00 -15.05
C ALA A 22 -7.66 -16.44 -14.87
N ALA A 23 -7.43 -17.11 -15.99
CA ALA A 23 -6.93 -18.49 -15.99
C ALA A 23 -5.47 -18.53 -15.53
N ASN A 24 -5.01 -19.73 -15.14
CA ASN A 24 -3.60 -20.03 -14.87
C ASN A 24 -2.98 -19.25 -13.69
N GLY A 25 -3.76 -19.02 -12.64
CA GLY A 25 -3.24 -18.35 -11.44
C GLY A 25 -2.95 -16.88 -11.67
N ARG A 26 -3.66 -16.22 -12.56
CA ARG A 26 -3.52 -14.81 -12.87
C ARG A 26 -4.76 -14.03 -12.50
N ILE A 27 -4.62 -12.72 -12.36
CA ILE A 27 -5.72 -11.80 -12.16
C ILE A 27 -5.66 -10.70 -13.21
N LEU A 28 -6.80 -10.07 -13.43
CA LEU A 28 -6.94 -8.91 -14.30
C LEU A 28 -7.30 -7.71 -13.43
N LYS A 29 -6.50 -6.66 -13.52
CA LYS A 29 -6.75 -5.39 -12.86
C LYS A 29 -7.15 -4.38 -13.92
N LYS A 30 -8.21 -3.60 -13.67
CA LYS A 30 -8.66 -2.59 -14.62
C LYS A 30 -7.47 -1.76 -15.09
N HIS A 31 -7.38 -1.54 -16.42
CA HIS A 31 -6.24 -0.89 -17.04
C HIS A 31 -6.03 0.52 -16.50
N CYS A 32 -4.78 0.80 -16.15
CA CYS A 32 -4.29 2.11 -15.78
C CYS A 32 -2.97 2.29 -16.51
N GLU A 33 -2.87 3.28 -17.38
CA GLU A 33 -1.69 3.45 -18.24
C GLU A 33 -0.42 3.70 -17.43
N SER A 34 -0.52 4.51 -16.38
CA SER A 34 0.64 4.80 -15.52
C SER A 34 1.13 3.53 -14.82
N GLU A 35 0.22 2.68 -14.36
CA GLU A 35 0.60 1.39 -13.75
C GLU A 35 1.22 0.45 -14.78
N GLN A 36 0.67 0.38 -15.99
CA GLN A 36 1.25 -0.45 -17.04
C GLN A 36 2.69 -0.05 -17.35
N ARG A 37 2.96 1.25 -17.47
CA ARG A 37 4.32 1.74 -17.72
C ARG A 37 5.28 1.36 -16.61
N CYS A 38 4.84 1.46 -15.35
CA CYS A 38 5.65 1.05 -14.21
C CYS A 38 5.92 -0.45 -14.23
N LEU A 39 4.88 -1.26 -14.46
CA LEU A 39 5.02 -2.72 -14.49
C LEU A 39 5.95 -3.17 -15.62
N ASP A 40 5.87 -2.57 -16.80
CA ASP A 40 6.78 -2.86 -17.91
C ASP A 40 8.24 -2.62 -17.50
N ARG A 41 8.51 -1.49 -16.86
CA ARG A 41 9.86 -1.14 -16.40
C ARG A 41 10.31 -2.05 -15.27
N LEU A 42 9.41 -2.39 -14.34
CA LEU A 42 9.73 -3.26 -13.22
C LEU A 42 10.07 -4.68 -13.67
N MET A 43 9.48 -5.16 -14.76
CA MET A 43 9.82 -6.48 -15.31
C MET A 43 11.26 -6.54 -15.83
N ALA A 44 11.88 -5.39 -16.13
CA ALA A 44 13.27 -5.29 -16.56
C ALA A 44 14.20 -4.77 -15.44
N ASP A 45 13.66 -4.52 -14.26
CA ASP A 45 14.42 -3.99 -13.11
C ASP A 45 14.79 -5.08 -12.13
N VAL A 46 15.74 -4.80 -11.26
CA VAL A 46 16.16 -5.72 -10.18
C VAL A 46 15.03 -6.00 -9.19
N LEU A 47 14.00 -5.15 -9.15
CA LEU A 47 12.81 -5.32 -8.29
C LEU A 47 11.84 -6.38 -8.79
N LYS A 48 12.05 -6.94 -9.98
CA LYS A 48 11.12 -7.92 -10.57
C LYS A 48 10.67 -9.03 -9.60
N PRO A 49 11.55 -9.64 -8.79
CA PRO A 49 11.14 -10.71 -7.88
C PRO A 49 10.19 -10.25 -6.76
N PHE A 50 10.05 -8.95 -6.55
CA PHE A 50 9.29 -8.40 -5.41
C PHE A 50 7.97 -7.75 -5.83
N VAL A 51 7.64 -7.81 -7.12
CA VAL A 51 6.38 -7.27 -7.66
C VAL A 51 5.61 -8.38 -8.37
N PRO A 52 4.28 -8.24 -8.52
CA PRO A 52 3.52 -9.25 -9.29
C PRO A 52 4.05 -9.31 -10.72
N ALA A 53 4.31 -10.53 -11.21
CA ALA A 53 4.75 -10.68 -12.60
C ALA A 53 3.67 -10.15 -13.53
N TYR A 54 4.06 -9.23 -14.42
CA TYR A 54 3.16 -8.59 -15.38
C TYR A 54 3.21 -9.32 -16.71
N HIS A 55 2.03 -9.62 -17.28
CA HIS A 55 1.89 -10.42 -18.49
C HIS A 55 1.27 -9.64 -19.64
N GLY A 56 1.26 -8.31 -19.58
CA GLY A 56 0.71 -7.47 -20.62
C GLY A 56 -0.75 -7.10 -20.37
N ASP A 57 -1.29 -6.27 -21.25
CA ASP A 57 -2.69 -5.91 -21.18
C ASP A 57 -3.53 -6.85 -22.03
N VAL A 58 -4.78 -7.03 -21.64
CA VAL A 58 -5.75 -7.86 -22.34
C VAL A 58 -7.10 -7.13 -22.39
N VAL A 59 -7.92 -7.48 -23.35
CA VAL A 59 -9.30 -7.01 -23.45
C VAL A 59 -10.22 -8.18 -23.11
N LYS A 60 -11.17 -7.95 -22.21
CA LYS A 60 -12.18 -8.94 -21.83
C LYS A 60 -13.51 -8.23 -21.69
N ASP A 61 -14.53 -8.74 -22.41
CA ASP A 61 -15.88 -8.14 -22.41
C ASP A 61 -15.87 -6.64 -22.76
N GLY A 62 -14.99 -6.24 -23.70
CA GLY A 62 -14.87 -4.86 -24.16
C GLY A 62 -14.06 -3.94 -23.25
N GLU A 63 -13.53 -4.45 -22.16
CA GLU A 63 -12.72 -3.67 -21.19
C GLU A 63 -11.25 -4.08 -21.21
N ARG A 64 -10.36 -3.09 -21.04
CA ARG A 64 -8.92 -3.35 -20.97
C ARG A 64 -8.50 -3.63 -19.51
N TYR A 65 -7.58 -4.58 -19.36
CA TYR A 65 -7.04 -4.97 -18.08
C TYR A 65 -5.53 -5.17 -18.16
N ASN A 66 -4.85 -4.88 -17.06
CA ASN A 66 -3.48 -5.30 -16.83
C ASN A 66 -3.53 -6.72 -16.26
N GLN A 67 -2.85 -7.67 -16.89
CA GLN A 67 -2.82 -9.06 -16.45
C GLN A 67 -1.55 -9.31 -15.62
N MET A 68 -1.71 -9.88 -14.44
CA MET A 68 -0.58 -10.14 -13.53
C MET A 68 -0.82 -11.42 -12.74
N ASP A 69 0.26 -11.94 -12.14
CA ASP A 69 0.15 -13.11 -11.28
C ASP A 69 -0.75 -12.83 -10.09
N ASP A 70 -1.54 -13.82 -9.70
CA ASP A 70 -2.25 -13.82 -8.43
C ASP A 70 -1.27 -14.24 -7.34
N LEU A 71 -0.89 -13.28 -6.50
CA LEU A 71 0.09 -13.49 -5.43
C LEU A 71 -0.36 -14.52 -4.38
N LEU A 72 -1.65 -14.80 -4.30
CA LEU A 72 -2.23 -15.70 -3.31
C LEU A 72 -2.29 -17.15 -3.79
N ALA A 73 -2.03 -17.38 -5.08
CA ALA A 73 -2.22 -18.71 -5.69
C ALA A 73 -1.32 -19.78 -5.08
N ALA A 74 -0.14 -19.41 -4.59
CA ALA A 74 0.84 -20.33 -4.02
C ALA A 74 0.62 -20.63 -2.54
N PHE A 75 -0.36 -19.96 -1.91
CA PHE A 75 -0.60 -20.07 -0.47
C PHE A 75 -1.83 -20.92 -0.17
N ASP A 76 -1.85 -21.52 1.02
CA ASP A 76 -2.95 -22.33 1.50
C ASP A 76 -3.75 -21.56 2.56
N SER A 77 -4.96 -21.11 2.20
CA SER A 77 -5.83 -20.30 3.07
C SER A 77 -5.06 -19.10 3.68
N PRO A 78 -4.54 -18.20 2.85
CA PRO A 78 -3.64 -17.17 3.34
C PRO A 78 -4.30 -16.08 4.18
N CYS A 79 -3.50 -15.53 5.10
CA CYS A 79 -3.77 -14.25 5.77
C CYS A 79 -3.05 -13.16 4.98
N VAL A 80 -3.69 -12.01 4.85
CA VAL A 80 -3.17 -10.91 4.03
C VAL A 80 -3.28 -9.60 4.81
N MET A 81 -2.21 -8.80 4.78
CA MET A 81 -2.23 -7.43 5.31
C MET A 81 -1.72 -6.48 4.24
N ASP A 82 -2.44 -5.39 4.04
CA ASP A 82 -2.06 -4.32 3.12
C ASP A 82 -1.56 -3.12 3.92
N CYS A 83 -0.31 -2.70 3.67
CA CYS A 83 0.28 -1.51 4.26
C CYS A 83 0.61 -0.50 3.17
N LYS A 84 -0.05 0.66 3.20
CA LYS A 84 0.25 1.74 2.25
C LYS A 84 1.50 2.48 2.69
N MET A 85 2.46 2.58 1.77
CA MET A 85 3.80 3.09 2.05
C MET A 85 3.95 4.57 1.77
N GLY A 86 4.87 5.21 2.47
CA GLY A 86 5.24 6.60 2.30
C GLY A 86 4.68 7.51 3.37
N VAL A 87 5.24 8.71 3.45
CA VAL A 87 4.77 9.75 4.40
C VAL A 87 3.67 10.62 3.78
N ARG A 88 3.41 10.47 2.49
CA ARG A 88 2.44 11.22 1.71
C ARG A 88 1.73 10.27 0.75
N THR A 89 0.43 10.48 0.55
CA THR A 89 -0.43 9.58 -0.23
C THR A 89 -1.07 10.26 -1.45
N TYR A 90 -0.74 11.52 -1.70
CA TYR A 90 -1.20 12.30 -2.86
C TYR A 90 0.00 12.87 -3.61
N LEU A 91 -0.19 13.12 -4.91
CA LEU A 91 0.85 13.76 -5.73
C LEU A 91 0.84 15.27 -5.51
N GLU A 92 1.99 15.91 -5.63
CA GLU A 92 2.08 17.38 -5.51
C GLU A 92 1.20 18.10 -6.52
N GLU A 93 1.07 17.56 -7.74
CA GLU A 93 0.19 18.12 -8.76
C GLU A 93 -1.29 18.09 -8.34
N GLU A 94 -1.70 17.09 -7.57
CA GLU A 94 -3.06 17.02 -7.04
C GLU A 94 -3.31 18.16 -6.03
N LEU A 95 -2.31 18.47 -5.22
CA LEU A 95 -2.37 19.55 -4.25
C LEU A 95 -2.45 20.92 -4.96
N THR A 96 -1.61 21.13 -5.97
CA THR A 96 -1.61 22.36 -6.77
C THR A 96 -2.97 22.56 -7.46
N LYS A 97 -3.50 21.49 -8.04
CA LYS A 97 -4.79 21.50 -8.73
C LYS A 97 -5.93 21.85 -7.77
N ALA A 98 -5.91 21.28 -6.56
CA ALA A 98 -6.92 21.56 -5.55
C ALA A 98 -6.90 23.00 -5.06
N ARG A 99 -5.73 23.64 -5.02
CA ARG A 99 -5.62 25.05 -4.67
C ARG A 99 -6.16 25.97 -5.77
N LYS A 100 -5.90 25.62 -7.03
CA LYS A 100 -6.34 26.45 -8.19
C LYS A 100 -7.81 26.27 -8.50
N LYS A 101 -8.29 25.05 -8.46
CA LYS A 101 -9.67 24.70 -8.85
C LYS A 101 -10.19 23.60 -7.94
N PRO A 102 -10.62 23.95 -6.72
CA PRO A 102 -11.07 22.95 -5.76
C PRO A 102 -12.22 22.10 -6.29
N SER A 103 -12.05 20.77 -6.21
CA SER A 103 -13.14 19.82 -6.45
C SER A 103 -13.62 19.35 -5.08
N LEU A 104 -14.79 19.82 -4.69
CA LEU A 104 -15.33 19.56 -3.35
C LEU A 104 -16.01 18.21 -3.29
N ARG A 105 -15.65 17.42 -2.28
CA ARG A 105 -16.12 16.06 -2.08
C ARG A 105 -16.92 15.96 -0.79
N LYS A 106 -18.22 15.75 -0.95
CA LYS A 106 -19.13 15.57 0.18
C LYS A 106 -18.99 14.20 0.85
N ASP A 107 -18.65 13.18 0.06
CA ASP A 107 -18.44 11.82 0.57
C ASP A 107 -17.22 11.77 1.52
N MET A 108 -16.16 12.48 1.20
CA MET A 108 -14.98 12.54 2.04
C MET A 108 -15.22 13.35 3.32
N TYR A 109 -15.99 14.43 3.23
CA TYR A 109 -16.44 15.18 4.41
C TYR A 109 -17.22 14.27 5.35
N GLN A 110 -18.16 13.50 4.83
CA GLN A 110 -18.97 12.59 5.63
C GLN A 110 -18.10 11.56 6.36
N LYS A 111 -17.12 10.98 5.68
CA LYS A 111 -16.16 10.05 6.29
C LYS A 111 -15.34 10.71 7.39
N MET A 112 -14.96 11.97 7.18
CA MET A 112 -14.18 12.72 8.16
C MET A 112 -14.96 12.95 9.45
N ILE A 113 -16.20 13.43 9.36
CA ILE A 113 -17.02 13.72 10.55
C ILE A 113 -17.46 12.45 11.29
N GLU A 114 -17.56 11.32 10.60
CA GLU A 114 -17.84 10.05 11.27
C GLU A 114 -16.72 9.65 12.22
N VAL A 115 -15.47 10.00 11.89
CA VAL A 115 -14.30 9.71 12.72
C VAL A 115 -14.07 10.82 13.74
N ASP A 116 -14.12 12.08 13.32
CA ASP A 116 -13.90 13.25 14.17
C ASP A 116 -14.77 14.42 13.71
N PRO A 117 -15.87 14.70 14.42
CA PRO A 117 -16.77 15.82 14.06
C PRO A 117 -16.09 17.20 14.12
N ASP A 118 -15.00 17.33 14.87
CA ASP A 118 -14.30 18.60 15.04
C ASP A 118 -13.16 18.80 14.03
N ALA A 119 -12.86 17.81 13.20
CA ALA A 119 -11.77 17.89 12.24
C ALA A 119 -11.99 18.96 11.15
N PRO A 120 -13.20 19.11 10.56
CA PRO A 120 -13.41 20.11 9.52
C PRO A 120 -13.27 21.53 10.03
N THR A 121 -12.74 22.41 9.17
CA THR A 121 -12.72 23.85 9.44
C THR A 121 -14.15 24.41 9.35
N GLU A 122 -14.37 25.63 9.85
CA GLU A 122 -15.67 26.28 9.75
C GLU A 122 -16.15 26.42 8.31
N GLU A 123 -15.22 26.73 7.40
CA GLU A 123 -15.53 26.83 5.97
C GLU A 123 -15.92 25.48 5.39
N GLU A 124 -15.21 24.41 5.76
CA GLU A 124 -15.55 23.05 5.32
C GLU A 124 -16.90 22.61 5.86
N LYS A 125 -17.22 22.96 7.11
CA LYS A 125 -18.53 22.69 7.71
C LYS A 125 -19.65 23.39 6.96
N ALA A 126 -19.43 24.64 6.57
CA ALA A 126 -20.42 25.42 5.82
C ALA A 126 -20.68 24.79 4.44
N GLN A 127 -19.65 24.28 3.79
CA GLN A 127 -19.75 23.64 2.48
C GLN A 127 -20.16 22.18 2.55
N ARG A 128 -20.00 21.55 3.70
CA ARG A 128 -20.17 20.10 3.92
C ARG A 128 -19.36 19.29 2.91
N ALA A 129 -18.15 19.77 2.60
CA ALA A 129 -17.28 19.15 1.61
C ALA A 129 -15.84 19.51 1.88
N VAL A 130 -14.92 18.65 1.43
CA VAL A 130 -13.48 18.86 1.50
C VAL A 130 -12.86 18.45 0.16
N THR A 131 -11.67 18.95 -0.12
CA THR A 131 -10.91 18.46 -1.29
C THR A 131 -10.29 17.10 -0.96
N LYS A 132 -10.01 16.30 -1.99
CA LYS A 132 -9.35 15.01 -1.82
C LYS A 132 -7.97 15.14 -1.15
N PRO A 133 -7.06 16.05 -1.56
CA PRO A 133 -5.79 16.21 -0.86
C PRO A 133 -5.95 16.60 0.61
N ARG A 134 -6.92 17.46 0.95
CA ARG A 134 -7.21 17.81 2.34
C ARG A 134 -7.62 16.58 3.15
N TYR A 135 -8.50 15.75 2.59
CA TYR A 135 -8.94 14.52 3.22
C TYR A 135 -7.75 13.55 3.42
N MET A 136 -6.91 13.42 2.41
CA MET A 136 -5.75 12.53 2.48
C MET A 136 -4.74 13.01 3.52
N GLN A 137 -4.48 14.32 3.60
CA GLN A 137 -3.61 14.89 4.63
C GLN A 137 -4.13 14.61 6.04
N TRP A 138 -5.43 14.75 6.24
CA TRP A 138 -6.05 14.44 7.52
C TRP A 138 -5.88 12.95 7.86
N ARG A 139 -6.10 12.05 6.90
CA ARG A 139 -5.89 10.63 7.10
C ARG A 139 -4.43 10.29 7.45
N GLU A 140 -3.50 11.02 6.87
CA GLU A 140 -2.07 10.87 7.17
C GLU A 140 -1.76 11.25 8.62
N THR A 141 -2.39 12.30 9.12
CA THR A 141 -2.12 12.79 10.48
C THR A 141 -2.76 11.96 11.58
N ILE A 142 -3.94 11.36 11.34
CA ILE A 142 -4.61 10.52 12.33
C ILE A 142 -4.08 9.07 12.34
N SER A 143 -3.34 8.69 11.32
CA SER A 143 -2.71 7.37 11.20
C SER A 143 -1.20 7.48 11.35
N SER A 144 -0.51 6.36 11.18
CA SER A 144 0.95 6.30 11.24
C SER A 144 1.65 6.81 9.99
N THR A 145 0.92 7.20 8.95
CA THR A 145 1.52 7.68 7.70
C THR A 145 2.49 8.84 7.94
N ALA A 146 2.05 9.88 8.62
CA ALA A 146 2.88 11.08 8.84
C ALA A 146 4.08 10.82 9.74
N THR A 147 3.96 9.91 10.71
CA THR A 147 4.98 9.68 11.75
C THR A 147 5.89 8.49 11.47
N LEU A 148 5.33 7.39 10.94
CA LEU A 148 6.08 6.16 10.71
C LEU A 148 6.38 5.89 9.24
N GLY A 149 5.77 6.65 8.32
CA GLY A 149 6.01 6.49 6.89
C GLY A 149 5.26 5.32 6.25
N PHE A 150 4.26 4.77 6.93
CA PHE A 150 3.34 3.77 6.41
C PHE A 150 2.10 3.68 7.29
N ARG A 151 1.03 3.09 6.77
CA ARG A 151 -0.13 2.77 7.59
C ARG A 151 -0.75 1.45 7.15
N ILE A 152 -1.39 0.75 8.09
CA ILE A 152 -2.15 -0.46 7.80
C ILE A 152 -3.49 -0.05 7.18
N GLU A 153 -3.81 -0.62 6.02
CA GLU A 153 -5.09 -0.38 5.35
C GLU A 153 -6.12 -1.45 5.70
N GLY A 154 -5.70 -2.68 5.82
CA GLY A 154 -6.61 -3.78 6.13
C GLY A 154 -5.91 -5.09 6.33
N ILE A 155 -6.64 -6.00 6.98
CA ILE A 155 -6.20 -7.37 7.24
C ILE A 155 -7.32 -8.31 6.83
N LYS A 156 -6.97 -9.40 6.15
CA LYS A 156 -7.86 -10.52 5.88
C LYS A 156 -7.28 -11.78 6.51
N LYS A 157 -8.10 -12.44 7.30
CA LYS A 157 -7.71 -13.69 7.99
C LYS A 157 -8.06 -14.91 7.14
N GLU A 158 -7.55 -16.07 7.55
CA GLU A 158 -7.75 -17.35 6.87
C GLU A 158 -9.22 -17.76 6.75
N ASP A 159 -10.08 -17.31 7.67
CA ASP A 159 -11.52 -17.59 7.65
C ASP A 159 -12.29 -16.70 6.69
N GLY A 160 -11.60 -15.76 6.01
CA GLY A 160 -12.20 -14.83 5.08
C GLY A 160 -12.69 -13.54 5.71
N SER A 161 -12.61 -13.39 7.05
CA SER A 161 -12.99 -12.15 7.72
C SER A 161 -12.04 -11.03 7.35
N VAL A 162 -12.58 -9.82 7.16
CA VAL A 162 -11.83 -8.63 6.75
C VAL A 162 -11.98 -7.56 7.82
N ASN A 163 -10.87 -6.97 8.24
CA ASN A 163 -10.85 -5.83 9.13
C ASN A 163 -10.16 -4.66 8.43
N ARG A 164 -10.88 -3.54 8.29
CA ARG A 164 -10.38 -2.29 7.70
C ARG A 164 -10.38 -1.14 8.69
N ASP A 165 -10.58 -1.42 9.97
CA ASP A 165 -10.70 -0.42 11.03
C ASP A 165 -9.33 -0.03 11.59
N PHE A 166 -8.50 0.59 10.74
CA PHE A 166 -7.15 1.02 11.11
C PHE A 166 -6.94 2.53 10.91
N LYS A 167 -8.02 3.31 10.70
CA LYS A 167 -7.90 4.74 10.40
C LYS A 167 -7.19 5.52 11.49
N LYS A 168 -7.34 5.10 12.76
CA LYS A 168 -6.71 5.73 13.92
C LYS A 168 -5.50 4.97 14.45
N THR A 169 -5.03 3.94 13.74
CA THR A 169 -3.82 3.20 14.10
C THR A 169 -2.62 4.09 13.78
N LYS A 170 -1.98 4.62 14.81
CA LYS A 170 -0.98 5.68 14.69
C LYS A 170 0.33 5.37 15.38
N THR A 171 0.30 4.82 16.59
CA THR A 171 1.50 4.61 17.39
C THR A 171 2.23 3.34 16.99
N ARG A 172 3.53 3.30 17.29
CA ARG A 172 4.35 2.10 17.11
C ARG A 172 3.74 0.91 17.84
N GLU A 173 3.25 1.13 19.06
CA GLU A 173 2.63 0.10 19.88
C GLU A 173 1.36 -0.46 19.23
N GLN A 174 0.53 0.40 18.67
CA GLN A 174 -0.68 -0.02 17.96
C GLN A 174 -0.35 -0.84 16.73
N VAL A 175 0.66 -0.43 15.98
CA VAL A 175 1.12 -1.17 14.79
C VAL A 175 1.69 -2.52 15.20
N THR A 176 2.51 -2.55 16.24
CA THR A 176 3.07 -3.79 16.78
C THR A 176 1.98 -4.77 17.17
N GLU A 177 0.94 -4.30 17.86
CA GLU A 177 -0.19 -5.14 18.26
C GLU A 177 -0.96 -5.68 17.05
N ALA A 178 -1.15 -4.85 16.03
CA ALA A 178 -1.79 -5.31 14.81
C ALA A 178 -0.99 -6.44 14.13
N PHE A 179 0.32 -6.32 14.07
CA PHE A 179 1.18 -7.39 13.54
C PHE A 179 1.13 -8.63 14.42
N ARG A 180 1.08 -8.46 15.74
CA ARG A 180 0.98 -9.60 16.67
C ARG A 180 -0.31 -10.39 16.44
N GLU A 181 -1.44 -9.70 16.32
CA GLU A 181 -2.72 -10.36 16.00
C GLU A 181 -2.71 -11.00 14.63
N PHE A 182 -2.15 -10.32 13.64
CA PHE A 182 -2.08 -10.81 12.26
C PHE A 182 -1.28 -12.12 12.16
N THR A 183 -0.12 -12.17 12.81
CA THR A 183 0.78 -13.33 12.77
C THR A 183 0.54 -14.31 13.90
N LYS A 184 -0.35 -13.99 14.84
CA LYS A 184 -0.59 -14.76 16.06
C LYS A 184 0.70 -14.95 16.88
N GLY A 185 1.61 -13.98 16.76
CA GLY A 185 2.90 -14.04 17.44
C GLY A 185 3.84 -15.13 16.92
N ASN A 186 3.56 -15.70 15.76
CA ASN A 186 4.39 -16.77 15.20
C ASN A 186 5.76 -16.22 14.79
N ARG A 187 6.78 -16.64 15.51
CA ARG A 187 8.15 -16.12 15.30
C ARG A 187 8.71 -16.45 13.92
N ASN A 188 8.42 -17.64 13.40
CA ASN A 188 8.91 -18.04 12.07
C ASN A 188 8.35 -17.13 10.99
N ILE A 189 7.07 -16.75 11.09
CA ILE A 189 6.42 -15.83 10.17
C ILE A 189 7.02 -14.43 10.30
N LEU A 190 7.21 -13.95 11.53
CA LEU A 190 7.81 -12.63 11.79
C LEU A 190 9.23 -12.53 11.22
N ILE A 191 10.03 -13.57 11.42
CA ILE A 191 11.41 -13.63 10.89
C ILE A 191 11.37 -13.61 9.36
N ALA A 192 10.50 -14.40 8.74
CA ALA A 192 10.37 -14.45 7.29
C ALA A 192 9.98 -13.09 6.71
N TYR A 193 9.03 -12.41 7.33
CA TYR A 193 8.64 -11.06 6.92
C TYR A 193 9.79 -10.06 7.04
N ARG A 194 10.47 -10.07 8.21
CA ARG A 194 11.63 -9.18 8.42
C ARG A 194 12.69 -9.39 7.36
N ASP A 195 13.06 -10.64 7.12
CA ASP A 195 14.12 -10.97 6.16
C ASP A 195 13.72 -10.57 4.74
N ARG A 196 12.47 -10.80 4.36
CA ARG A 196 11.95 -10.39 3.06
C ARG A 196 11.99 -8.86 2.91
N LEU A 197 11.62 -8.11 3.94
CA LEU A 197 11.68 -6.65 3.92
C LEU A 197 13.13 -6.14 3.79
N LYS A 198 14.08 -6.81 4.43
CA LYS A 198 15.51 -6.47 4.29
C LYS A 198 15.99 -6.70 2.86
N ASP A 199 15.54 -7.78 2.23
CA ASP A 199 15.86 -8.07 0.82
C ASP A 199 15.27 -7.00 -0.10
N ILE A 200 14.02 -6.61 0.15
CA ILE A 200 13.38 -5.54 -0.60
C ILE A 200 14.15 -4.24 -0.45
N ARG A 201 14.53 -3.88 0.79
CA ARG A 201 15.30 -2.66 1.04
C ARG A 201 16.64 -2.66 0.31
N ALA A 202 17.38 -3.75 0.41
CA ALA A 202 18.67 -3.87 -0.26
C ALA A 202 18.54 -3.73 -1.78
N THR A 203 17.46 -4.27 -2.35
CA THR A 203 17.18 -4.19 -3.78
C THR A 203 16.75 -2.79 -4.19
N LEU A 204 15.89 -2.13 -3.39
CA LEU A 204 15.47 -0.76 -3.63
C LEU A 204 16.68 0.19 -3.70
N GLU A 205 17.65 0.00 -2.82
CA GLU A 205 18.84 0.85 -2.75
C GLU A 205 19.67 0.83 -4.04
N VAL A 206 19.57 -0.22 -4.84
CA VAL A 206 20.30 -0.36 -6.11
C VAL A 206 19.40 -0.37 -7.34
N SER A 207 18.10 -0.19 -7.17
CA SER A 207 17.14 -0.23 -8.27
C SER A 207 17.20 1.05 -9.10
N PRO A 208 17.52 0.98 -10.40
CA PRO A 208 17.41 2.14 -11.28
C PRO A 208 15.98 2.70 -11.36
N PHE A 209 14.98 1.81 -11.35
CA PHE A 209 13.58 2.23 -11.36
C PHE A 209 13.26 3.09 -10.13
N PHE A 210 13.59 2.60 -8.94
CA PHE A 210 13.26 3.28 -7.70
C PHE A 210 13.93 4.66 -7.60
N LYS A 211 15.17 4.77 -8.07
CA LYS A 211 15.91 6.03 -8.02
C LYS A 211 15.23 7.15 -8.82
N CYS A 212 14.58 6.82 -9.92
CA CYS A 212 14.01 7.81 -10.83
C CYS A 212 12.49 7.87 -10.82
N HIS A 213 11.85 7.32 -9.80
CA HIS A 213 10.39 7.37 -9.64
C HIS A 213 9.99 7.90 -8.27
N GLU A 214 8.96 8.73 -8.24
CA GLU A 214 8.23 9.08 -7.02
C GLU A 214 7.18 7.99 -6.81
N VAL A 215 7.25 7.30 -5.67
CA VAL A 215 6.37 6.15 -5.38
C VAL A 215 5.31 6.58 -4.37
N ILE A 216 4.12 6.87 -4.87
CA ILE A 216 2.98 7.35 -4.08
C ILE A 216 1.82 6.37 -4.21
N GLY A 217 1.17 6.08 -3.09
CA GLY A 217 -0.03 5.25 -3.07
C GLY A 217 0.22 3.76 -3.24
N SER A 218 1.47 3.34 -3.29
CA SER A 218 1.80 1.91 -3.38
C SER A 218 1.68 1.25 -2.01
N SER A 219 1.57 -0.07 -2.03
CA SER A 219 1.45 -0.86 -0.80
C SER A 219 2.47 -1.98 -0.76
N LEU A 220 2.78 -2.41 0.46
CA LEU A 220 3.40 -3.71 0.72
C LEU A 220 2.29 -4.66 1.12
N LEU A 221 2.19 -5.79 0.44
CA LEU A 221 1.22 -6.82 0.70
C LEU A 221 1.91 -7.97 1.42
N PHE A 222 1.55 -8.18 2.70
CA PHE A 222 2.09 -9.23 3.54
C PHE A 222 1.16 -10.44 3.44
N ILE A 223 1.70 -11.60 3.09
CA ILE A 223 0.92 -12.83 2.90
C ILE A 223 1.60 -13.97 3.63
N HIS A 224 0.84 -14.67 4.49
CA HIS A 224 1.32 -15.89 5.12
C HIS A 224 0.18 -16.91 5.23
N ASP A 225 0.54 -18.16 5.43
CA ASP A 225 -0.44 -19.25 5.53
C ASP A 225 -0.14 -20.18 6.71
N GLN A 226 -0.96 -21.23 6.82
CA GLN A 226 -0.86 -22.21 7.90
C GLN A 226 0.41 -23.06 7.83
N LYS A 227 1.04 -23.12 6.66
CA LYS A 227 2.31 -23.84 6.45
C LYS A 227 3.50 -22.95 6.80
N GLU A 228 3.23 -21.76 7.36
CA GLU A 228 4.25 -20.77 7.70
C GLU A 228 5.03 -20.23 6.51
N GLN A 229 4.49 -20.35 5.29
CA GLN A 229 5.00 -19.63 4.14
C GLN A 229 4.66 -18.15 4.35
N ALA A 230 5.62 -17.27 4.19
CA ALA A 230 5.41 -15.84 4.39
C ALA A 230 6.22 -15.04 3.38
N LYS A 231 5.57 -14.12 2.67
CA LYS A 231 6.21 -13.25 1.69
C LYS A 231 5.60 -11.87 1.72
N VAL A 232 6.35 -10.89 1.23
CA VAL A 232 5.89 -9.53 1.06
C VAL A 232 6.12 -9.14 -0.40
N TRP A 233 5.17 -8.40 -0.96
CA TRP A 233 5.21 -7.95 -2.35
C TRP A 233 4.90 -6.46 -2.42
N MET A 234 5.55 -5.77 -3.36
CA MET A 234 5.21 -4.39 -3.70
C MET A 234 4.07 -4.41 -4.71
N ILE A 235 3.01 -3.66 -4.46
CA ILE A 235 1.84 -3.58 -5.34
C ILE A 235 1.36 -2.14 -5.49
N ASP A 236 0.50 -1.90 -6.48
CA ASP A 236 -0.24 -0.65 -6.69
C ASP A 236 0.65 0.52 -7.15
N PHE A 237 0.96 0.53 -8.44
CA PHE A 237 1.84 1.55 -9.02
C PHE A 237 1.09 2.62 -9.82
N GLY A 238 -0.23 2.74 -9.63
CA GLY A 238 -1.05 3.66 -10.41
C GLY A 238 -0.68 5.14 -10.24
N LYS A 239 -0.13 5.53 -9.11
CA LYS A 239 0.34 6.89 -8.82
C LYS A 239 1.86 7.02 -8.78
N THR A 240 2.58 5.98 -9.13
CA THR A 240 4.03 6.02 -9.23
C THR A 240 4.41 6.74 -10.52
N THR A 241 5.18 7.81 -10.42
CA THR A 241 5.47 8.69 -11.55
C THR A 241 6.97 8.83 -11.77
N PRO A 242 7.41 8.82 -13.04
CA PRO A 242 8.82 9.06 -13.34
C PRO A 242 9.18 10.52 -13.05
N LEU A 243 10.41 10.72 -12.60
CA LEU A 243 10.96 12.05 -12.40
C LEU A 243 11.49 12.61 -13.73
N PRO A 244 11.61 13.93 -13.85
CA PRO A 244 12.29 14.53 -14.99
C PRO A 244 13.69 13.94 -15.17
N GLU A 245 14.16 13.87 -16.39
CA GLU A 245 15.47 13.30 -16.74
C GLU A 245 16.58 13.90 -15.86
N GLY A 246 17.42 13.01 -15.30
CA GLY A 246 18.54 13.41 -14.46
C GLY A 246 18.20 13.67 -12.99
N GLN A 247 16.91 13.67 -12.63
CA GLN A 247 16.49 13.83 -11.23
C GLN A 247 16.34 12.47 -10.56
N THR A 248 16.71 12.43 -9.27
CA THR A 248 16.57 11.23 -8.45
C THR A 248 16.02 11.59 -7.08
N LEU A 249 15.42 10.62 -6.40
CA LEU A 249 14.96 10.75 -5.03
C LEU A 249 15.79 9.88 -4.10
N GLN A 250 15.87 10.27 -2.84
CA GLN A 250 16.50 9.47 -1.78
C GLN A 250 15.50 8.59 -1.05
N HIS A 251 14.21 8.96 -1.07
CA HIS A 251 13.10 8.23 -0.43
C HIS A 251 13.17 8.14 1.10
N ASN A 252 14.15 8.77 1.72
CA ASN A 252 14.33 8.79 3.18
C ASN A 252 14.54 10.22 3.72
N VAL A 253 14.31 11.22 2.89
CA VAL A 253 14.43 12.63 3.23
C VAL A 253 13.03 13.16 3.53
N PRO A 254 12.85 14.06 4.53
CA PRO A 254 11.54 14.64 4.79
C PRO A 254 10.95 15.33 3.57
N TRP A 255 9.64 15.16 3.38
CA TRP A 255 8.95 15.82 2.29
C TRP A 255 8.77 17.30 2.57
N GLN A 256 9.13 18.12 1.60
CA GLN A 256 8.77 19.54 1.52
C GLN A 256 8.20 19.76 0.13
N GLU A 257 7.12 20.51 0.03
CA GLU A 257 6.47 20.72 -1.26
C GLU A 257 7.50 21.22 -2.29
N GLY A 258 7.56 20.55 -3.43
CA GLY A 258 8.51 20.82 -4.50
C GLY A 258 9.65 19.81 -4.60
N ASN A 259 9.98 19.09 -3.52
CA ASN A 259 11.10 18.14 -3.57
C ASN A 259 10.69 16.73 -4.01
N ARG A 260 9.40 16.44 -4.07
CA ARG A 260 8.80 15.17 -4.49
C ARG A 260 9.22 13.94 -3.66
N GLU A 261 9.87 14.14 -2.52
CA GLU A 261 10.23 13.01 -1.65
C GLU A 261 9.00 12.32 -1.12
N ASP A 262 9.03 10.99 -1.12
CA ASP A 262 7.86 10.17 -0.78
C ASP A 262 7.96 9.49 0.59
N GLY A 263 9.16 9.40 1.17
CA GLY A 263 9.36 8.75 2.45
C GLY A 263 9.20 7.23 2.43
N TYR A 264 9.26 6.61 1.26
CA TYR A 264 9.09 5.16 1.14
C TYR A 264 10.09 4.37 1.99
N LEU A 265 11.38 4.72 1.89
CA LEU A 265 12.42 4.03 2.66
C LEU A 265 12.31 4.33 4.16
N SER A 266 11.88 5.52 4.53
CA SER A 266 11.63 5.85 5.94
C SER A 266 10.58 4.91 6.53
N GLY A 267 9.49 4.68 5.80
CA GLY A 267 8.45 3.74 6.19
C GLY A 267 8.93 2.30 6.25
N LEU A 268 9.69 1.89 5.26
CA LEU A 268 10.25 0.53 5.20
C LEU A 268 11.22 0.29 6.36
N ASN A 269 12.08 1.27 6.66
CA ASN A 269 13.01 1.16 7.80
C ASN A 269 12.25 1.00 9.11
N ASN A 270 11.18 1.76 9.33
CA ASN A 270 10.36 1.62 10.53
C ASN A 270 9.67 0.26 10.61
N LEU A 271 9.17 -0.26 9.49
CA LEU A 271 8.58 -1.61 9.45
C LEU A 271 9.61 -2.68 9.83
N ILE A 272 10.81 -2.58 9.27
CA ILE A 272 11.90 -3.53 9.59
C ILE A 272 12.25 -3.45 11.08
N ASP A 273 12.36 -2.25 11.63
CA ASP A 273 12.67 -2.05 13.06
C ASP A 273 11.60 -2.66 13.95
N ILE A 274 10.33 -2.44 13.63
CA ILE A 274 9.20 -3.01 14.40
C ILE A 274 9.27 -4.54 14.38
N LEU A 275 9.42 -5.14 13.21
CA LEU A 275 9.47 -6.60 13.08
C LEU A 275 10.72 -7.18 13.73
N THR A 276 11.86 -6.49 13.63
CA THR A 276 13.10 -6.91 14.26
C THR A 276 12.93 -6.94 15.79
N GLU A 277 12.34 -5.90 16.35
CA GLU A 277 12.06 -5.83 17.78
C GLU A 277 11.10 -6.93 18.21
N MET A 278 10.07 -7.22 17.43
CA MET A 278 9.14 -8.31 17.72
C MET A 278 9.83 -9.68 17.69
N CYS A 279 10.81 -9.89 16.81
CA CYS A 279 11.59 -11.13 16.76
C CYS A 279 12.53 -11.29 17.94
N GLN A 280 12.99 -10.19 18.53
CA GLN A 280 13.95 -10.17 19.65
C GLN A 280 13.28 -10.05 21.00
N GLY A 281 12.02 -9.68 21.03
CA GLY A 281 11.30 -9.40 22.25
C GLY A 281 11.03 -10.63 23.11
N ALA A 282 10.30 -10.41 24.21
CA ALA A 282 9.87 -11.47 25.13
C ALA A 282 9.21 -12.62 24.36
N PRO A 283 9.27 -13.85 24.90
CA PRO A 283 8.70 -15.01 24.23
C PRO A 283 7.29 -14.71 23.77
N LEU A 284 7.09 -14.79 22.46
CA LEU A 284 5.78 -14.66 21.87
C LEU A 284 5.03 -15.95 22.20
N ALA A 285 4.25 -15.86 23.23
CA ALA A 285 3.48 -17.02 23.69
C ALA A 285 2.38 -17.36 22.69
#